data_42d1c0e39f80e0badae1e5b281449b19
#
_entry.id   42d1c0e39f80e0badae1e5b281449b19
#
_cell.length_a   1.000
_cell.length_b   1.000
_cell.length_c   1.000
_cell.angle_alpha   90.00
_cell.angle_beta   90.00
_cell.angle_gamma   90.00
#
_symmetry.space_group_name_H-M   'P 1'
#
loop_
_entity.id
_entity.type
_entity.pdbx_description
1 polymer ?
#
loop_
_entity_poly.entity_id
_entity_poly.type
_entity_poly.pdbx_seq_one_letter_code
_entity_poly.pdbx_strand_id
1 'polypeptide(L)'
;EMPLPKKVFGHGWLLLDGGKMSKSKGNVVDPYLLAEHFGVDSLRFFLLRTFPFGSDGNFSNESLINTINVDLANDLGNLLSRTVSMVGKYFGGTLPAAQAGDPEKDRELEELVSGLRGRYEEQMEHYAFQNALAEIFKVISRANKYIDENTPWVLAKDMEANGARLASVMYHLLETLRVCAVLLTPFIPDSSAEILRQIGACADCSTWESAGQFGSLRRDVTVVRGDNLFPRIDAEKELEALEQAAQEARKAALPALEVEPQLTEKVDFDTFCKSDFRAVKVKDCQAVKKSNKLLRFTLDDGTGTDRQILSGIAAWYQPEELVGKTLVAIVNLPPRKMMGQESCGMLISAVHTEKGEEKLNLLMIDDQIPAGAKLC
;
A
#
# COMPACT_ATOMS: atom_id res chain seq x y z
N GLU A 1 5.56 -9.10 36.71
CA GLU A 1 4.71 -9.90 35.81
C GLU A 1 3.74 -8.99 35.08
N MET A 2 3.69 -9.09 33.75
CA MET A 2 2.66 -8.39 32.97
C MET A 2 1.39 -9.25 32.94
N PRO A 3 0.18 -8.63 33.09
CA PRO A 3 -1.06 -9.39 32.97
C PRO A 3 -1.24 -9.89 31.53
N LEU A 4 -1.84 -11.06 31.37
CA LEU A 4 -2.21 -11.57 30.07
C LEU A 4 -3.31 -10.70 29.43
N PRO A 5 -3.34 -10.59 28.07
CA PRO A 5 -4.40 -9.86 27.39
C PRO A 5 -5.76 -10.51 27.69
N LYS A 6 -6.76 -9.67 27.99
CA LYS A 6 -8.13 -10.15 28.26
C LYS A 6 -8.84 -10.63 26.98
N LYS A 7 -8.42 -10.13 25.82
CA LYS A 7 -9.02 -10.46 24.52
C LYS A 7 -7.95 -10.37 23.43
N VAL A 8 -7.95 -11.31 22.51
CA VAL A 8 -7.15 -11.30 21.30
C VAL A 8 -8.13 -11.32 20.13
N PHE A 9 -7.97 -10.37 19.20
CA PHE A 9 -8.84 -10.24 18.03
C PHE A 9 -8.02 -10.36 16.76
N GLY A 10 -8.45 -11.23 15.83
CA GLY A 10 -7.88 -11.34 14.50
C GLY A 10 -8.71 -10.55 13.49
N HIS A 11 -8.09 -9.65 12.75
CA HIS A 11 -8.75 -8.95 11.65
C HIS A 11 -8.58 -9.72 10.33
N GLY A 12 -9.38 -9.35 9.29
CA GLY A 12 -9.31 -9.93 7.95
C GLY A 12 -8.04 -9.54 7.18
N TRP A 13 -7.84 -10.16 6.04
CA TRP A 13 -6.71 -9.88 5.14
C TRP A 13 -6.98 -8.66 4.27
N LEU A 14 -5.91 -7.92 4.00
CA LEU A 14 -5.93 -6.93 2.93
C LEU A 14 -5.51 -7.62 1.63
N LEU A 15 -6.42 -7.63 0.66
CA LEU A 15 -6.24 -8.24 -0.66
C LEU A 15 -5.94 -7.15 -1.69
N LEU A 16 -5.23 -7.52 -2.75
CA LEU A 16 -5.05 -6.69 -3.94
C LEU A 16 -5.58 -7.48 -5.15
N ASP A 17 -6.49 -6.88 -5.93
CA ASP A 17 -7.16 -7.52 -7.07
C ASP A 17 -7.81 -8.87 -6.72
N GLY A 18 -8.41 -8.95 -5.53
CA GLY A 18 -9.03 -10.19 -5.03
C GLY A 18 -8.04 -11.28 -4.63
N GLY A 19 -6.74 -11.03 -4.70
CA GLY A 19 -5.68 -11.97 -4.38
C GLY A 19 -4.86 -11.60 -3.15
N LYS A 20 -4.25 -12.59 -2.52
CA LYS A 20 -3.34 -12.37 -1.38
C LYS A 20 -2.07 -11.65 -1.85
N MET A 21 -1.66 -10.60 -1.14
CA MET A 21 -0.39 -9.91 -1.35
C MET A 21 0.79 -10.84 -1.12
N SER A 22 1.78 -10.80 -2.02
CA SER A 22 2.99 -11.62 -1.92
C SER A 22 4.20 -10.87 -2.48
N LYS A 23 5.29 -10.82 -1.71
CA LYS A 23 6.56 -10.23 -2.16
C LYS A 23 7.10 -10.89 -3.43
N SER A 24 6.95 -12.22 -3.56
CA SER A 24 7.39 -12.97 -4.73
C SER A 24 6.59 -12.66 -6.01
N LYS A 25 5.33 -12.24 -5.88
CA LYS A 25 4.49 -11.81 -7.00
C LYS A 25 4.65 -10.33 -7.33
N GLY A 26 5.35 -9.56 -6.48
CA GLY A 26 5.52 -8.11 -6.65
C GLY A 26 4.21 -7.30 -6.53
N ASN A 27 3.16 -7.88 -5.96
CA ASN A 27 1.86 -7.25 -5.77
C ASN A 27 1.66 -6.77 -4.32
N VAL A 28 2.68 -6.18 -3.71
CA VAL A 28 2.62 -5.65 -2.35
C VAL A 28 2.43 -4.14 -2.42
N VAL A 29 1.46 -3.64 -1.68
CA VAL A 29 1.28 -2.20 -1.45
C VAL A 29 2.28 -1.75 -0.39
N ASP A 30 3.06 -0.72 -0.69
CA ASP A 30 3.99 -0.12 0.26
C ASP A 30 3.26 0.95 1.09
N PRO A 31 3.02 0.72 2.39
CA PRO A 31 2.33 1.69 3.24
C PRO A 31 3.15 2.96 3.49
N TYR A 32 4.49 2.90 3.41
CA TYR A 32 5.34 4.08 3.56
C TYR A 32 5.19 5.01 2.36
N LEU A 33 5.20 4.47 1.14
CA LEU A 33 4.95 5.23 -0.08
C LEU A 33 3.59 5.92 -0.03
N LEU A 34 2.54 5.21 0.37
CA LEU A 34 1.20 5.78 0.49
C LEU A 34 1.12 6.86 1.58
N ALA A 35 1.81 6.65 2.71
CA ALA A 35 1.85 7.65 3.78
C ALA A 35 2.61 8.91 3.39
N GLU A 36 3.66 8.81 2.58
CA GLU A 36 4.39 9.95 2.02
C GLU A 36 3.54 10.75 1.03
N HIS A 37 2.76 10.08 0.17
CA HIS A 37 1.89 10.72 -0.82
C HIS A 37 0.64 11.36 -0.20
N PHE A 38 -0.04 10.66 0.71
CA PHE A 38 -1.38 11.05 1.18
C PHE A 38 -1.42 11.50 2.63
N GLY A 39 -0.32 11.35 3.36
CA GLY A 39 -0.28 11.54 4.80
C GLY A 39 -0.78 10.31 5.58
N VAL A 40 -0.23 10.15 6.79
CA VAL A 40 -0.54 9.01 7.67
C VAL A 40 -2.01 8.98 8.05
N ASP A 41 -2.61 10.12 8.37
CA ASP A 41 -4.02 10.22 8.79
C ASP A 41 -4.97 9.79 7.68
N SER A 42 -4.72 10.19 6.44
CA SER A 42 -5.55 9.78 5.29
C SER A 42 -5.52 8.27 5.06
N LEU A 43 -4.34 7.65 5.16
CA LEU A 43 -4.18 6.21 5.03
C LEU A 43 -4.88 5.46 6.19
N ARG A 44 -4.70 5.91 7.44
CA ARG A 44 -5.39 5.36 8.62
C ARG A 44 -6.90 5.43 8.46
N PHE A 45 -7.40 6.60 8.07
CA PHE A 45 -8.82 6.81 7.84
C PHE A 45 -9.38 5.83 6.80
N PHE A 46 -8.73 5.73 5.64
CA PHE A 46 -9.14 4.83 4.58
C PHE A 46 -9.23 3.37 5.05
N LEU A 47 -8.19 2.86 5.72
CA LEU A 47 -8.15 1.48 6.19
C LEU A 47 -9.25 1.16 7.19
N LEU A 48 -9.58 2.10 8.09
CA LEU A 48 -10.59 1.92 9.14
C LEU A 48 -12.01 2.26 8.67
N ARG A 49 -12.14 3.03 7.58
CA ARG A 49 -13.41 3.46 7.00
C ARG A 49 -13.95 2.49 5.96
N THR A 50 -13.06 1.91 5.14
CA THR A 50 -13.46 1.17 3.94
C THR A 50 -13.66 -0.31 4.22
N PHE A 51 -12.87 -0.89 5.13
CA PHE A 51 -12.90 -2.33 5.35
C PHE A 51 -13.59 -2.71 6.66
N PRO A 52 -14.55 -3.67 6.64
CA PRO A 52 -15.12 -4.21 7.86
C PRO A 52 -14.03 -4.90 8.71
N PHE A 53 -13.89 -4.48 9.97
CA PHE A 53 -12.93 -5.12 10.85
C PHE A 53 -13.37 -6.56 11.16
N GLY A 54 -12.52 -7.55 10.81
CA GLY A 54 -12.85 -8.98 10.92
C GLY A 54 -13.22 -9.66 9.61
N SER A 55 -13.31 -8.92 8.50
CA SER A 55 -13.52 -9.46 7.14
C SER A 55 -12.37 -9.06 6.22
N ASP A 56 -12.17 -9.82 5.15
CA ASP A 56 -11.18 -9.47 4.13
C ASP A 56 -11.61 -8.20 3.37
N GLY A 57 -10.63 -7.35 3.04
CA GLY A 57 -10.85 -6.12 2.29
C GLY A 57 -10.01 -6.08 1.02
N ASN A 58 -10.59 -5.62 -0.09
CA ASN A 58 -9.88 -5.46 -1.35
C ASN A 58 -9.39 -4.00 -1.48
N PHE A 59 -8.07 -3.83 -1.46
CA PHE A 59 -7.42 -2.53 -1.60
C PHE A 59 -7.32 -2.15 -3.09
N SER A 60 -7.56 -0.86 -3.39
CA SER A 60 -7.11 -0.24 -4.63
C SER A 60 -6.73 1.23 -4.40
N ASN A 61 -5.80 1.75 -5.19
CA ASN A 61 -5.39 3.16 -5.12
C ASN A 61 -6.54 4.10 -5.48
N GLU A 62 -7.40 3.72 -6.42
CA GLU A 62 -8.60 4.48 -6.79
C GLU A 62 -9.57 4.61 -5.62
N SER A 63 -9.79 3.52 -4.87
CA SER A 63 -10.67 3.54 -3.69
C SER A 63 -10.09 4.42 -2.59
N LEU A 64 -8.76 4.39 -2.37
CA LEU A 64 -8.07 5.28 -1.44
C LEU A 64 -8.26 6.75 -1.81
N ILE A 65 -7.95 7.12 -3.06
CA ILE A 65 -8.07 8.51 -3.54
C ILE A 65 -9.52 8.98 -3.49
N ASN A 66 -10.47 8.12 -3.90
CA ASN A 66 -11.89 8.46 -3.84
C ASN A 66 -12.36 8.70 -2.39
N THR A 67 -11.97 7.86 -1.45
CA THR A 67 -12.33 8.03 -0.03
C THR A 67 -11.74 9.33 0.54
N ILE A 68 -10.49 9.66 0.22
CA ILE A 68 -9.88 10.94 0.62
C ILE A 68 -10.64 12.11 0.01
N ASN A 69 -10.94 12.08 -1.27
CA ASN A 69 -11.62 13.18 -1.97
C ASN A 69 -13.05 13.39 -1.48
N VAL A 70 -13.80 12.32 -1.26
CA VAL A 70 -15.21 12.40 -0.88
C VAL A 70 -15.36 12.69 0.62
N ASP A 71 -14.85 11.81 1.46
CA ASP A 71 -15.09 11.91 2.90
C ASP A 71 -14.21 13.00 3.53
N LEU A 72 -12.90 13.00 3.28
CA LEU A 72 -12.00 13.93 3.96
C LEU A 72 -11.97 15.31 3.31
N ALA A 73 -11.81 15.42 2.00
CA ALA A 73 -11.70 16.73 1.35
C ALA A 73 -13.05 17.42 1.20
N ASN A 74 -14.03 16.76 0.58
CA ASN A 74 -15.32 17.39 0.28
C ASN A 74 -16.23 17.52 1.52
N ASP A 75 -16.29 16.51 2.39
CA ASP A 75 -17.20 16.56 3.53
C ASP A 75 -16.57 17.27 4.73
N LEU A 76 -15.50 16.68 5.32
CA LEU A 76 -14.91 17.21 6.55
C LEU A 76 -14.09 18.48 6.30
N GLY A 77 -13.17 18.45 5.34
CA GLY A 77 -12.26 19.55 5.03
C GLY A 77 -13.00 20.80 4.54
N ASN A 78 -14.00 20.59 3.67
CA ASN A 78 -14.85 21.70 3.20
C ASN A 78 -15.72 22.29 4.32
N LEU A 79 -16.31 21.46 5.21
CA LEU A 79 -17.06 21.95 6.37
C LEU A 79 -16.17 22.84 7.25
N LEU A 80 -14.96 22.39 7.59
CA LEU A 80 -14.00 23.17 8.39
C LEU A 80 -13.64 24.48 7.71
N SER A 81 -13.16 24.40 6.45
CA SER A 81 -12.69 25.56 5.70
C SER A 81 -13.77 26.61 5.48
N ARG A 82 -14.99 26.18 5.10
CA ARG A 82 -16.14 27.09 4.94
C ARG A 82 -16.51 27.76 6.26
N THR A 83 -16.59 26.99 7.34
CA THR A 83 -16.99 27.52 8.66
C THR A 83 -15.99 28.54 9.17
N VAL A 84 -14.69 28.20 9.21
CA VAL A 84 -13.61 29.11 9.64
C VAL A 84 -13.54 30.36 8.77
N SER A 85 -13.67 30.20 7.44
CA SER A 85 -13.66 31.34 6.50
C SER A 85 -14.86 32.26 6.69
N MET A 86 -16.07 31.72 6.97
CA MET A 86 -17.26 32.54 7.23
C MET A 86 -17.14 33.30 8.56
N VAL A 87 -16.63 32.66 9.62
CA VAL A 87 -16.37 33.35 10.89
C VAL A 87 -15.35 34.46 10.68
N GLY A 88 -14.25 34.19 9.95
CA GLY A 88 -13.27 35.21 9.58
C GLY A 88 -13.88 36.39 8.81
N LYS A 89 -14.68 36.08 7.80
CA LYS A 89 -15.29 37.07 6.92
C LYS A 89 -16.36 37.95 7.60
N TYR A 90 -17.22 37.34 8.40
CA TYR A 90 -18.40 38.02 8.94
C TYR A 90 -18.17 38.58 10.34
N PHE A 91 -17.26 38.03 11.12
CA PHE A 91 -17.01 38.40 12.52
C PHE A 91 -15.56 38.75 12.81
N GLY A 92 -14.71 38.88 11.79
CA GLY A 92 -13.30 39.20 12.01
C GLY A 92 -12.51 38.10 12.73
N GLY A 93 -13.02 36.87 12.74
CA GLY A 93 -12.39 35.71 13.37
C GLY A 93 -12.88 35.37 14.78
N THR A 94 -13.65 36.25 15.44
CA THR A 94 -14.16 36.00 16.80
C THR A 94 -15.67 36.11 16.83
N LEU A 95 -16.35 35.05 17.30
CA LEU A 95 -17.80 35.09 17.45
C LEU A 95 -18.25 36.02 18.58
N PRO A 96 -19.34 36.78 18.40
CA PRO A 96 -19.95 37.51 19.51
C PRO A 96 -20.60 36.53 20.51
N ALA A 97 -20.55 36.85 21.81
CA ALA A 97 -21.17 36.06 22.85
C ALA A 97 -22.73 36.11 22.74
N ALA A 98 -23.28 37.21 22.24
CA ALA A 98 -24.71 37.37 21.99
C ALA A 98 -25.11 36.61 20.72
N GLN A 99 -25.94 35.58 20.89
CA GLN A 99 -26.36 34.69 19.81
C GLN A 99 -27.87 34.41 19.94
N ALA A 100 -28.58 34.31 18.82
CA ALA A 100 -29.98 33.99 18.76
C ALA A 100 -30.21 32.65 18.05
N GLY A 101 -30.60 31.63 18.80
CA GLY A 101 -30.96 30.31 18.25
C GLY A 101 -32.30 30.34 17.52
N ASP A 102 -32.51 29.32 16.68
CA ASP A 102 -33.79 29.02 16.03
C ASP A 102 -34.12 27.56 16.34
N PRO A 103 -34.98 27.27 17.36
CA PRO A 103 -35.25 25.90 17.80
C PRO A 103 -35.83 25.00 16.71
N GLU A 104 -36.46 25.54 15.68
CA GLU A 104 -37.02 24.73 14.58
C GLU A 104 -35.93 24.24 13.66
N LYS A 105 -34.88 25.05 13.43
CA LYS A 105 -33.75 24.73 12.52
C LYS A 105 -32.59 24.09 13.23
N ASP A 106 -32.35 24.44 14.50
CA ASP A 106 -31.12 24.03 15.22
C ASP A 106 -31.27 22.67 15.89
N ARG A 107 -32.48 22.32 16.38
CA ARG A 107 -32.77 21.15 17.22
C ARG A 107 -32.29 19.84 16.61
N GLU A 108 -32.55 19.61 15.33
CA GLU A 108 -32.15 18.35 14.65
C GLU A 108 -30.63 18.15 14.69
N LEU A 109 -29.83 19.22 14.44
CA LEU A 109 -28.39 19.15 14.50
C LEU A 109 -27.91 18.96 15.94
N GLU A 110 -28.47 19.71 16.91
CA GLU A 110 -28.11 19.60 18.32
C GLU A 110 -28.36 18.20 18.88
N GLU A 111 -29.54 17.61 18.60
CA GLU A 111 -29.91 16.26 19.03
C GLU A 111 -28.98 15.21 18.39
N LEU A 112 -28.66 15.38 17.10
CA LEU A 112 -27.81 14.46 16.39
C LEU A 112 -26.36 14.47 16.93
N VAL A 113 -25.84 15.67 17.23
CA VAL A 113 -24.49 15.85 17.81
C VAL A 113 -24.47 15.36 19.27
N SER A 114 -25.45 15.70 20.08
CA SER A 114 -25.50 15.29 21.49
C SER A 114 -25.58 13.78 21.67
N GLY A 115 -26.26 13.07 20.77
CA GLY A 115 -26.33 11.61 20.78
C GLY A 115 -25.18 10.89 20.09
N LEU A 116 -24.27 11.62 19.44
CA LEU A 116 -23.22 11.01 18.59
C LEU A 116 -22.27 10.14 19.39
N ARG A 117 -21.77 10.61 20.53
CA ARG A 117 -20.84 9.87 21.37
C ARG A 117 -21.38 8.49 21.77
N GLY A 118 -22.63 8.41 22.21
CA GLY A 118 -23.24 7.13 22.60
C GLY A 118 -23.34 6.13 21.44
N ARG A 119 -23.78 6.61 20.26
CA ARG A 119 -23.83 5.77 19.05
C ARG A 119 -22.44 5.33 18.59
N TYR A 120 -21.44 6.20 18.70
CA TYR A 120 -20.05 5.90 18.40
C TYR A 120 -19.49 4.83 19.36
N GLU A 121 -19.67 5.00 20.68
CA GLU A 121 -19.20 4.04 21.71
C GLU A 121 -19.78 2.66 21.46
N GLU A 122 -21.08 2.55 21.15
CA GLU A 122 -21.74 1.28 20.82
C GLU A 122 -21.05 0.56 19.65
N GLN A 123 -20.71 1.28 18.57
CA GLN A 123 -20.00 0.67 17.44
C GLN A 123 -18.56 0.28 17.79
N MET A 124 -17.85 1.10 18.56
CA MET A 124 -16.47 0.83 18.97
C MET A 124 -16.35 -0.39 19.89
N GLU A 125 -17.31 -0.61 20.81
CA GLU A 125 -17.35 -1.81 21.66
C GLU A 125 -17.46 -3.10 20.85
N HIS A 126 -18.09 -3.05 19.68
CA HIS A 126 -18.23 -4.17 18.76
C HIS A 126 -17.10 -4.24 17.72
N TYR A 127 -16.07 -3.40 17.80
CA TYR A 127 -14.99 -3.26 16.81
C TYR A 127 -15.48 -2.90 15.40
N ALA A 128 -16.67 -2.31 15.31
CA ALA A 128 -17.26 -1.86 14.04
C ALA A 128 -16.77 -0.45 13.67
N PHE A 129 -15.47 -0.27 13.48
CA PHE A 129 -14.81 1.03 13.27
C PHE A 129 -15.39 1.80 12.08
N GLN A 130 -15.68 1.11 10.98
CA GLN A 130 -16.34 1.72 9.82
C GLN A 130 -17.72 2.31 10.16
N ASN A 131 -18.49 1.63 11.04
CA ASN A 131 -19.79 2.10 11.45
C ASN A 131 -19.67 3.29 12.41
N ALA A 132 -18.68 3.26 13.33
CA ALA A 132 -18.37 4.39 14.20
C ALA A 132 -18.02 5.64 13.36
N LEU A 133 -17.21 5.50 12.33
CA LEU A 133 -16.92 6.57 11.37
C LEU A 133 -18.15 6.99 10.59
N ALA A 134 -19.03 6.07 10.19
CA ALA A 134 -20.26 6.40 9.50
C ALA A 134 -21.20 7.28 10.35
N GLU A 135 -21.30 7.03 11.66
CA GLU A 135 -22.08 7.90 12.59
C GLU A 135 -21.49 9.31 12.65
N ILE A 136 -20.15 9.48 12.66
CA ILE A 136 -19.52 10.81 12.62
C ILE A 136 -19.82 11.50 11.28
N PHE A 137 -19.65 10.82 10.15
CA PHE A 137 -19.87 11.40 8.82
C PHE A 137 -21.35 11.72 8.54
N LYS A 138 -22.28 11.02 9.16
CA LYS A 138 -23.69 11.38 9.16
C LYS A 138 -23.92 12.76 9.79
N VAL A 139 -23.24 13.06 10.90
CA VAL A 139 -23.29 14.38 11.54
C VAL A 139 -22.63 15.45 10.67
N ILE A 140 -21.47 15.16 10.08
CA ILE A 140 -20.76 16.08 9.18
C ILE A 140 -21.63 16.42 7.95
N SER A 141 -22.26 15.42 7.34
CA SER A 141 -23.20 15.61 6.22
C SER A 141 -24.40 16.47 6.64
N ARG A 142 -24.97 16.23 7.82
CA ARG A 142 -26.06 17.06 8.35
C ARG A 142 -25.62 18.51 8.59
N ALA A 143 -24.41 18.72 9.08
CA ALA A 143 -23.84 20.05 9.27
C ALA A 143 -23.63 20.80 7.93
N ASN A 144 -23.16 20.12 6.89
CA ASN A 144 -23.08 20.70 5.55
C ASN A 144 -24.46 21.14 5.03
N LYS A 145 -25.48 20.27 5.19
CA LYS A 145 -26.87 20.61 4.84
C LYS A 145 -27.43 21.79 5.68
N TYR A 146 -27.07 21.86 6.96
CA TYR A 146 -27.46 22.95 7.85
C TYR A 146 -26.92 24.31 7.38
N ILE A 147 -25.73 24.36 6.77
CA ILE A 147 -25.21 25.59 6.14
C ILE A 147 -26.15 26.03 5.00
N ASP A 148 -26.55 25.10 4.14
CA ASP A 148 -27.38 25.43 2.97
C ASP A 148 -28.80 25.83 3.36
N GLU A 149 -29.39 25.24 4.41
CA GLU A 149 -30.68 25.57 4.95
C GLU A 149 -30.71 26.94 5.64
N ASN A 150 -29.64 27.34 6.32
CA ASN A 150 -29.55 28.63 7.00
C ASN A 150 -29.00 29.75 6.13
N THR A 151 -28.44 29.44 4.96
CA THR A 151 -27.96 30.44 3.99
C THR A 151 -27.17 31.59 4.62
N PRO A 152 -26.02 31.32 5.31
CA PRO A 152 -25.28 32.34 6.09
C PRO A 152 -24.92 33.58 5.27
N TRP A 153 -24.69 33.42 3.98
CA TRP A 153 -24.39 34.54 3.04
C TRP A 153 -25.59 35.46 2.80
N VAL A 154 -26.82 34.99 3.07
CA VAL A 154 -28.03 35.82 3.03
C VAL A 154 -28.20 36.55 4.37
N LEU A 155 -28.02 35.85 5.49
CA LEU A 155 -28.06 36.47 6.83
C LEU A 155 -27.01 37.59 6.96
N ALA A 156 -25.85 37.40 6.41
CA ALA A 156 -24.76 38.40 6.43
C ALA A 156 -25.03 39.69 5.65
N LYS A 157 -26.09 39.77 4.84
CA LYS A 157 -26.42 40.99 4.10
C LYS A 157 -26.99 42.08 5.04
N ASP A 158 -27.58 41.68 6.16
CA ASP A 158 -28.09 42.58 7.19
C ASP A 158 -27.63 42.11 8.57
N MET A 159 -26.43 42.58 8.95
CA MET A 159 -25.80 42.19 10.21
C MET A 159 -26.48 42.80 11.44
N GLU A 160 -27.20 43.93 11.27
CA GLU A 160 -27.91 44.55 12.33
C GLU A 160 -29.12 43.70 12.76
N ALA A 161 -29.89 43.21 11.80
CA ALA A 161 -31.07 42.38 12.06
C ALA A 161 -30.71 40.90 12.31
N ASN A 162 -29.72 40.35 11.59
CA ASN A 162 -29.48 38.93 11.54
C ASN A 162 -28.13 38.48 12.15
N GLY A 163 -27.29 39.41 12.61
CA GLY A 163 -25.94 39.10 13.12
C GLY A 163 -25.95 38.09 14.27
N ALA A 164 -26.89 38.24 15.24
CA ALA A 164 -27.00 37.29 16.35
C ALA A 164 -27.43 35.87 15.89
N ARG A 165 -28.30 35.76 14.88
CA ARG A 165 -28.69 34.49 14.26
C ARG A 165 -27.53 33.87 13.51
N LEU A 166 -26.82 34.65 12.69
CA LEU A 166 -25.65 34.21 11.97
C LEU A 166 -24.56 33.70 12.92
N ALA A 167 -24.31 34.38 14.04
CA ALA A 167 -23.37 33.96 15.07
C ALA A 167 -23.81 32.60 15.69
N SER A 168 -25.09 32.39 15.94
CA SER A 168 -25.61 31.09 16.40
C SER A 168 -25.36 29.98 15.36
N VAL A 169 -25.64 30.24 14.09
CA VAL A 169 -25.36 29.27 13.01
C VAL A 169 -23.90 28.89 12.98
N MET A 170 -22.96 29.85 13.01
CA MET A 170 -21.54 29.58 13.04
C MET A 170 -21.12 28.80 14.30
N TYR A 171 -21.68 29.12 15.44
CA TYR A 171 -21.42 28.40 16.67
C TYR A 171 -21.83 26.92 16.60
N HIS A 172 -22.99 26.62 16.05
CA HIS A 172 -23.47 25.23 15.87
C HIS A 172 -22.51 24.43 14.98
N LEU A 173 -21.99 25.05 13.91
CA LEU A 173 -21.02 24.40 13.02
C LEU A 173 -19.67 24.16 13.71
N LEU A 174 -19.16 25.15 14.47
CA LEU A 174 -17.90 25.01 15.22
C LEU A 174 -18.02 23.96 16.32
N GLU A 175 -19.14 23.93 17.04
CA GLU A 175 -19.41 22.95 18.10
C GLU A 175 -19.54 21.52 17.50
N THR A 176 -20.20 21.40 16.37
CA THR A 176 -20.28 20.13 15.62
C THR A 176 -18.88 19.64 15.22
N LEU A 177 -18.05 20.53 14.65
CA LEU A 177 -16.67 20.21 14.30
C LEU A 177 -15.84 19.79 15.51
N ARG A 178 -16.03 20.45 16.68
CA ARG A 178 -15.39 20.09 17.93
C ARG A 178 -15.70 18.64 18.34
N VAL A 179 -16.97 18.30 18.41
CA VAL A 179 -17.40 16.95 18.81
C VAL A 179 -16.87 15.90 17.82
N CYS A 180 -17.02 16.17 16.52
CA CYS A 180 -16.50 15.27 15.50
C CYS A 180 -14.97 15.10 15.60
N ALA A 181 -14.20 16.18 15.81
CA ALA A 181 -12.75 16.11 15.94
C ALA A 181 -12.29 15.30 17.15
N VAL A 182 -12.95 15.46 18.31
CA VAL A 182 -12.65 14.65 19.50
C VAL A 182 -12.87 13.16 19.22
N LEU A 183 -13.98 12.79 18.57
CA LEU A 183 -14.28 11.39 18.25
C LEU A 183 -13.43 10.82 17.10
N LEU A 184 -12.92 11.67 16.22
CA LEU A 184 -12.00 11.30 15.14
C LEU A 184 -10.55 11.11 15.60
N THR A 185 -10.18 11.58 16.81
CA THR A 185 -8.79 11.50 17.30
C THR A 185 -8.16 10.09 17.22
N PRO A 186 -8.85 8.98 17.51
CA PRO A 186 -8.27 7.64 17.36
C PRO A 186 -7.97 7.26 15.91
N PHE A 187 -8.62 7.88 14.93
CA PHE A 187 -8.52 7.57 13.51
C PHE A 187 -7.52 8.48 12.78
N ILE A 188 -7.64 9.79 12.99
CA ILE A 188 -6.85 10.84 12.34
C ILE A 188 -6.31 11.83 13.39
N PRO A 189 -5.34 11.41 14.23
CA PRO A 189 -4.91 12.18 15.40
C PRO A 189 -4.37 13.58 15.07
N ASP A 190 -3.52 13.71 14.06
CA ASP A 190 -2.91 14.98 13.69
C ASP A 190 -3.93 15.95 13.09
N SER A 191 -4.77 15.44 12.21
CA SER A 191 -5.86 16.21 11.60
C SER A 191 -6.91 16.65 12.62
N SER A 192 -7.25 15.79 13.58
CA SER A 192 -8.16 16.12 14.67
C SER A 192 -7.61 17.23 15.55
N ALA A 193 -6.34 17.18 15.91
CA ALA A 193 -5.67 18.23 16.67
C ALA A 193 -5.69 19.57 15.92
N GLU A 194 -5.44 19.54 14.60
CA GLU A 194 -5.46 20.72 13.76
C GLU A 194 -6.90 21.31 13.61
N ILE A 195 -7.92 20.46 13.48
CA ILE A 195 -9.34 20.92 13.50
C ILE A 195 -9.62 21.67 14.81
N LEU A 196 -9.29 21.06 15.96
CA LEU A 196 -9.52 21.67 17.27
C LEU A 196 -8.78 23.01 17.41
N ARG A 197 -7.55 23.11 16.91
CA ARG A 197 -6.77 24.34 16.88
C ARG A 197 -7.44 25.41 16.02
N GLN A 198 -7.88 25.06 14.80
CA GLN A 198 -8.51 26.04 13.88
C GLN A 198 -9.82 26.58 14.39
N ILE A 199 -10.64 25.76 15.05
CA ILE A 199 -11.90 26.22 15.64
C ILE A 199 -11.72 26.93 16.98
N GLY A 200 -10.47 27.06 17.51
CA GLY A 200 -10.21 27.72 18.77
C GLY A 200 -10.66 26.95 20.01
N ALA A 201 -10.74 25.62 19.92
CA ALA A 201 -11.16 24.78 21.04
C ALA A 201 -10.10 24.80 22.16
N CYS A 202 -10.55 24.96 23.41
CA CYS A 202 -9.68 24.89 24.59
C CYS A 202 -9.45 23.43 25.03
N ALA A 203 -8.47 23.19 25.88
CA ALA A 203 -8.15 21.86 26.38
C ALA A 203 -9.35 21.19 27.08
N ASP A 204 -10.04 21.93 27.93
CA ASP A 204 -11.19 21.40 28.71
C ASP A 204 -12.39 21.01 27.82
N CYS A 205 -12.56 21.68 26.69
CA CYS A 205 -13.62 21.36 25.74
C CYS A 205 -13.19 20.37 24.63
N SER A 206 -11.96 19.82 24.72
CA SER A 206 -11.41 18.85 23.78
C SER A 206 -11.25 17.46 24.41
N THR A 207 -11.92 17.22 25.53
CA THR A 207 -11.87 15.92 26.24
C THR A 207 -12.94 14.95 25.72
N TRP A 208 -12.75 13.67 25.99
CA TRP A 208 -13.75 12.64 25.69
C TRP A 208 -15.11 12.93 26.34
N GLU A 209 -15.09 13.36 27.60
CA GLU A 209 -16.29 13.70 28.37
C GLU A 209 -17.06 14.84 27.72
N SER A 210 -16.35 15.85 27.23
CA SER A 210 -16.94 17.02 26.58
C SER A 210 -17.64 16.69 25.26
N ALA A 211 -17.25 15.61 24.57
CA ALA A 211 -17.88 15.16 23.33
C ALA A 211 -19.31 14.62 23.54
N GLY A 212 -19.71 14.30 24.78
CA GLY A 212 -21.07 13.89 25.14
C GLY A 212 -22.03 15.05 25.36
N GLN A 213 -21.58 16.30 25.25
CA GLN A 213 -22.38 17.49 25.54
C GLN A 213 -22.26 18.50 24.40
N PHE A 214 -23.39 18.94 23.87
CA PHE A 214 -23.45 20.08 22.96
C PHE A 214 -23.35 21.38 23.76
N GLY A 215 -22.54 22.33 23.27
CA GLY A 215 -22.39 23.64 23.92
C GLY A 215 -21.19 23.76 24.84
N SER A 216 -20.21 22.86 24.75
CA SER A 216 -18.96 22.92 25.53
C SER A 216 -17.97 23.94 24.98
N LEU A 217 -18.04 24.32 23.71
CA LEU A 217 -17.23 25.38 23.14
C LEU A 217 -17.64 26.75 23.69
N ARG A 218 -16.71 27.65 23.92
CA ARG A 218 -17.03 29.01 24.31
C ARG A 218 -17.82 29.73 23.22
N ARG A 219 -18.84 30.50 23.60
CA ARG A 219 -19.64 31.22 22.62
C ARG A 219 -18.88 32.36 21.93
N ASP A 220 -17.91 32.95 22.61
CA ASP A 220 -17.05 34.02 22.13
C ASP A 220 -15.72 33.47 21.58
N VAL A 221 -15.75 32.29 20.95
CA VAL A 221 -14.57 31.61 20.43
C VAL A 221 -13.90 32.40 19.30
N THR A 222 -12.58 32.36 19.28
CA THR A 222 -11.76 32.90 18.19
C THR A 222 -11.21 31.76 17.35
N VAL A 223 -11.51 31.78 16.04
CA VAL A 223 -10.99 30.80 15.10
C VAL A 223 -9.61 31.22 14.56
N VAL A 224 -8.79 30.25 14.22
CA VAL A 224 -7.48 30.46 13.63
C VAL A 224 -7.46 29.83 12.24
N ARG A 225 -7.31 30.64 11.21
CA ARG A 225 -7.20 30.11 9.86
C ARG A 225 -5.93 29.28 9.72
N GLY A 226 -6.05 28.06 9.22
CA GLY A 226 -4.96 27.16 8.86
C GLY A 226 -4.96 26.84 7.37
N ASP A 227 -4.03 25.98 6.99
CA ASP A 227 -3.99 25.41 5.63
C ASP A 227 -5.16 24.46 5.40
N ASN A 228 -5.41 24.15 4.13
CA ASN A 228 -6.42 23.16 3.77
C ASN A 228 -5.97 21.79 4.26
N LEU A 229 -6.74 21.22 5.18
CA LEU A 229 -6.37 19.97 5.88
C LEU A 229 -6.27 18.78 4.93
N PHE A 230 -7.18 18.70 3.98
CA PHE A 230 -7.22 17.65 2.96
C PHE A 230 -7.39 18.29 1.58
N PRO A 231 -6.30 18.57 0.86
CA PRO A 231 -6.37 19.08 -0.49
C PRO A 231 -7.00 18.02 -1.40
N ARG A 232 -7.82 18.47 -2.34
CA ARG A 232 -8.40 17.56 -3.33
C ARG A 232 -7.32 16.99 -4.23
N ILE A 233 -7.32 15.67 -4.40
CA ILE A 233 -6.34 14.93 -5.19
C ILE A 233 -6.87 14.80 -6.62
N ASP A 234 -6.00 15.09 -7.61
CA ASP A 234 -6.22 14.75 -9.01
C ASP A 234 -5.94 13.26 -9.19
N ALA A 235 -7.01 12.47 -9.33
CA ALA A 235 -6.91 11.02 -9.32
C ALA A 235 -6.06 10.46 -10.46
N GLU A 236 -6.17 11.03 -11.66
CA GLU A 236 -5.44 10.54 -12.84
C GLU A 236 -3.93 10.74 -12.66
N LYS A 237 -3.52 11.95 -12.29
CA LYS A 237 -2.10 12.26 -12.05
C LYS A 237 -1.51 11.45 -10.91
N GLU A 238 -2.27 11.28 -9.83
CA GLU A 238 -1.76 10.58 -8.65
C GLU A 238 -1.63 9.09 -8.87
N LEU A 239 -2.55 8.47 -9.62
CA LEU A 239 -2.44 7.07 -10.01
C LEU A 239 -1.21 6.82 -10.89
N GLU A 240 -0.94 7.71 -11.87
CA GLU A 240 0.27 7.65 -12.69
C GLU A 240 1.55 7.78 -11.85
N ALA A 241 1.58 8.73 -10.89
CA ALA A 241 2.72 8.94 -10.00
C ALA A 241 2.98 7.72 -9.11
N LEU A 242 1.93 7.13 -8.53
CA LEU A 242 2.05 5.91 -7.71
C LEU A 242 2.53 4.71 -8.52
N GLU A 243 2.07 4.57 -9.76
CA GLU A 243 2.53 3.49 -10.63
C GLU A 243 4.01 3.63 -10.98
N GLN A 244 4.46 4.84 -11.32
CA GLN A 244 5.86 5.14 -11.59
C GLN A 244 6.74 4.86 -10.35
N ALA A 245 6.34 5.36 -9.18
CA ALA A 245 7.06 5.13 -7.93
C ALA A 245 7.14 3.63 -7.57
N ALA A 246 6.06 2.88 -7.77
CA ALA A 246 6.05 1.43 -7.56
C ALA A 246 6.97 0.68 -8.53
N GLN A 247 7.05 1.12 -9.80
CA GLN A 247 7.97 0.56 -10.79
C GLN A 247 9.43 0.85 -10.43
N GLU A 248 9.74 2.07 -10.00
CA GLU A 248 11.09 2.45 -9.56
C GLU A 248 11.53 1.66 -8.32
N ALA A 249 10.63 1.55 -7.33
CA ALA A 249 10.89 0.74 -6.14
C ALA A 249 11.13 -0.74 -6.48
N ARG A 250 10.36 -1.30 -7.43
CA ARG A 250 10.58 -2.67 -7.93
C ARG A 250 11.94 -2.82 -8.61
N LYS A 251 12.33 -1.86 -9.46
CA LYS A 251 13.66 -1.87 -10.12
C LYS A 251 14.79 -1.77 -9.10
N ALA A 252 14.65 -0.91 -8.10
CA ALA A 252 15.64 -0.75 -7.03
C ALA A 252 15.75 -1.98 -6.10
N ALA A 253 14.65 -2.72 -5.93
CA ALA A 253 14.62 -3.94 -5.12
C ALA A 253 15.16 -5.18 -5.85
N LEU A 254 15.32 -5.12 -7.18
CA LEU A 254 15.98 -6.20 -7.92
C LEU A 254 17.46 -6.29 -7.48
N PRO A 255 17.94 -7.50 -7.16
CA PRO A 255 19.36 -7.66 -6.82
C PRO A 255 20.23 -7.20 -7.99
N ALA A 256 21.31 -6.50 -7.68
CA ALA A 256 22.32 -6.15 -8.69
C ALA A 256 22.84 -7.44 -9.31
N LEU A 257 22.48 -7.69 -10.57
CA LEU A 257 22.97 -8.81 -11.36
C LEU A 257 24.19 -8.34 -12.12
N GLU A 258 25.36 -8.97 -11.83
CA GLU A 258 26.57 -8.73 -12.57
C GLU A 258 26.74 -9.86 -13.59
N VAL A 259 26.79 -9.49 -14.86
CA VAL A 259 27.11 -10.41 -15.96
C VAL A 259 28.48 -10.08 -16.51
N GLU A 260 29.19 -11.11 -16.88
CA GLU A 260 30.51 -10.94 -17.53
C GLU A 260 30.35 -10.11 -18.82
N PRO A 261 31.23 -9.11 -19.07
CA PRO A 261 31.13 -8.29 -20.27
C PRO A 261 31.29 -9.14 -21.54
N GLN A 262 30.59 -8.75 -22.60
CA GLN A 262 30.73 -9.42 -23.90
C GLN A 262 32.13 -9.29 -24.42
N LEU A 263 32.65 -10.38 -24.99
CA LEU A 263 33.94 -10.38 -25.68
C LEU A 263 33.89 -9.46 -26.92
N THR A 264 34.88 -8.62 -27.07
CA THR A 264 34.99 -7.70 -28.22
C THR A 264 35.60 -8.38 -29.44
N GLU A 265 36.35 -9.49 -29.24
CA GLU A 265 36.93 -10.30 -30.29
C GLU A 265 35.83 -11.08 -31.02
N LYS A 266 35.83 -11.01 -32.34
CA LYS A 266 34.83 -11.69 -33.17
C LYS A 266 35.33 -13.05 -33.58
N VAL A 267 34.54 -14.07 -33.43
CA VAL A 267 34.76 -15.41 -33.97
C VAL A 267 34.15 -15.46 -35.37
N ASP A 268 34.90 -15.92 -36.35
CA ASP A 268 34.41 -16.14 -37.71
C ASP A 268 33.40 -17.31 -37.73
N PHE A 269 32.46 -17.26 -38.70
CA PHE A 269 31.37 -18.21 -38.77
C PHE A 269 31.88 -19.66 -39.01
N ASP A 270 32.92 -19.85 -39.80
CA ASP A 270 33.45 -21.17 -40.09
C ASP A 270 34.11 -21.82 -38.86
N THR A 271 34.72 -21.02 -38.01
CA THR A 271 35.23 -21.47 -36.71
C THR A 271 34.11 -21.84 -35.77
N PHE A 272 33.03 -21.02 -35.68
CA PHE A 272 31.87 -21.34 -34.87
C PHE A 272 31.19 -22.62 -35.33
N CYS A 273 31.02 -22.83 -36.64
CA CYS A 273 30.41 -24.02 -37.22
C CYS A 273 31.17 -25.33 -36.97
N LYS A 274 32.41 -25.24 -36.53
CA LYS A 274 33.16 -26.44 -36.09
C LYS A 274 32.75 -26.96 -34.74
N SER A 275 31.96 -26.16 -33.96
CA SER A 275 31.43 -26.60 -32.69
C SER A 275 30.12 -27.36 -32.90
N ASP A 276 30.01 -28.56 -32.35
CA ASP A 276 28.80 -29.38 -32.45
C ASP A 276 28.01 -29.37 -31.15
N PHE A 277 26.98 -28.53 -31.13
CA PHE A 277 26.06 -28.43 -30.02
C PHE A 277 24.85 -29.38 -30.23
N ARG A 278 24.56 -30.20 -29.21
CA ARG A 278 23.50 -31.20 -29.26
C ARG A 278 22.62 -31.15 -28.02
N ALA A 279 21.34 -31.52 -28.22
CA ALA A 279 20.45 -31.90 -27.14
C ALA A 279 20.90 -33.26 -26.58
N VAL A 280 21.11 -33.35 -25.26
CA VAL A 280 21.53 -34.59 -24.59
C VAL A 280 20.58 -34.88 -23.44
N LYS A 281 20.11 -36.15 -23.35
CA LYS A 281 19.23 -36.57 -22.26
C LYS A 281 20.03 -37.21 -21.13
N VAL A 282 19.74 -36.76 -19.89
CA VAL A 282 20.41 -37.31 -18.71
C VAL A 282 19.75 -38.65 -18.33
N LYS A 283 20.47 -39.75 -18.56
CA LYS A 283 20.10 -41.10 -18.14
C LYS A 283 20.45 -41.36 -16.69
N ASP A 284 21.60 -40.87 -16.22
CA ASP A 284 22.09 -41.02 -14.88
C ASP A 284 22.99 -39.83 -14.50
N CYS A 285 22.92 -39.41 -13.24
CA CYS A 285 23.78 -38.38 -12.68
C CYS A 285 24.26 -38.81 -11.29
N GLN A 286 25.56 -38.71 -11.02
CA GLN A 286 26.15 -39.12 -9.75
C GLN A 286 27.22 -38.15 -9.27
N ALA A 287 27.32 -37.96 -7.94
CA ALA A 287 28.42 -37.21 -7.36
C ALA A 287 29.73 -37.99 -7.53
N VAL A 288 30.81 -37.26 -7.91
CA VAL A 288 32.15 -37.88 -8.09
C VAL A 288 32.80 -38.08 -6.74
N LYS A 289 33.20 -39.35 -6.43
CA LYS A 289 33.91 -39.69 -5.19
C LYS A 289 35.17 -38.80 -5.03
N LYS A 290 35.37 -38.25 -3.86
CA LYS A 290 36.50 -37.35 -3.52
C LYS A 290 36.44 -35.96 -4.18
N SER A 291 35.33 -35.53 -4.76
CA SER A 291 35.12 -34.18 -5.24
C SER A 291 33.80 -33.61 -4.72
N ASN A 292 33.86 -32.42 -4.10
CA ASN A 292 32.68 -31.70 -3.68
C ASN A 292 32.13 -30.77 -4.77
N LYS A 293 32.75 -30.77 -5.97
CA LYS A 293 32.39 -29.84 -7.04
C LYS A 293 31.86 -30.54 -8.29
N LEU A 294 32.19 -31.83 -8.48
CA LEU A 294 31.93 -32.51 -9.75
C LEU A 294 30.70 -33.44 -9.66
N LEU A 295 29.84 -33.34 -10.66
CA LEU A 295 28.82 -34.33 -11.00
C LEU A 295 29.27 -35.08 -12.28
N ARG A 296 29.04 -36.40 -12.30
CA ARG A 296 29.25 -37.26 -13.47
C ARG A 296 27.92 -37.54 -14.09
N PHE A 297 27.81 -37.24 -15.36
CA PHE A 297 26.62 -37.48 -16.18
C PHE A 297 26.85 -38.66 -17.12
N THR A 298 25.83 -39.50 -17.22
CA THR A 298 25.65 -40.49 -18.30
C THR A 298 24.52 -39.98 -19.19
N LEU A 299 24.86 -39.64 -20.42
CA LEU A 299 24.01 -38.91 -21.36
C LEU A 299 23.72 -39.75 -22.59
N ASP A 300 22.45 -39.69 -23.03
CA ASP A 300 22.08 -40.09 -24.38
C ASP A 300 22.25 -38.89 -25.32
N ASP A 301 23.11 -39.01 -26.32
CA ASP A 301 23.37 -38.00 -27.34
C ASP A 301 22.86 -38.39 -28.73
N GLY A 302 22.02 -39.44 -28.82
CA GLY A 302 21.45 -39.94 -30.05
C GLY A 302 22.38 -40.84 -30.89
N THR A 303 23.61 -41.11 -30.42
CA THR A 303 24.58 -41.97 -31.16
C THR A 303 24.41 -43.46 -30.89
N GLY A 304 23.56 -43.82 -29.94
CA GLY A 304 23.36 -45.21 -29.49
C GLY A 304 24.39 -45.69 -28.46
N THR A 305 25.36 -44.86 -28.10
CA THR A 305 26.31 -45.12 -27.01
C THR A 305 26.21 -44.00 -25.97
N ASP A 306 26.28 -44.39 -24.71
CA ASP A 306 26.19 -43.40 -23.64
C ASP A 306 27.44 -42.52 -23.57
N ARG A 307 27.26 -41.22 -23.52
CA ARG A 307 28.31 -40.21 -23.36
C ARG A 307 28.53 -39.87 -21.90
N GLN A 308 29.78 -39.88 -21.45
CA GLN A 308 30.13 -39.40 -20.13
C GLN A 308 30.62 -37.97 -20.16
N ILE A 309 30.00 -37.08 -19.35
CA ILE A 309 30.49 -35.71 -19.12
C ILE A 309 30.62 -35.47 -17.60
N LEU A 310 31.70 -34.85 -17.18
CA LEU A 310 31.91 -34.36 -15.83
C LEU A 310 31.76 -32.85 -15.82
N SER A 311 30.94 -32.33 -14.89
CA SER A 311 30.70 -30.90 -14.77
C SER A 311 30.83 -30.41 -13.31
N GLY A 312 31.40 -29.21 -13.14
CA GLY A 312 31.68 -28.60 -11.83
C GLY A 312 30.50 -27.93 -11.16
N ILE A 313 29.34 -28.54 -11.20
CA ILE A 313 28.05 -27.90 -10.81
C ILE A 313 27.40 -28.45 -9.54
N ALA A 314 28.11 -29.29 -8.78
CA ALA A 314 27.59 -29.92 -7.56
C ALA A 314 27.20 -28.92 -6.44
N ALA A 315 27.66 -27.66 -6.55
CA ALA A 315 27.23 -26.59 -5.61
C ALA A 315 25.82 -26.09 -5.88
N TRP A 316 25.30 -26.26 -7.11
CA TRP A 316 24.02 -25.68 -7.55
C TRP A 316 22.94 -26.71 -7.84
N TYR A 317 23.31 -27.99 -8.09
CA TYR A 317 22.35 -29.04 -8.46
C TYR A 317 22.58 -30.35 -7.69
N GLN A 318 21.48 -30.99 -7.30
CA GLN A 318 21.51 -32.36 -6.81
C GLN A 318 21.33 -33.34 -7.99
N PRO A 319 22.04 -34.51 -7.97
CA PRO A 319 21.95 -35.48 -9.05
C PRO A 319 20.52 -35.89 -9.46
N GLU A 320 19.66 -36.05 -8.48
CA GLU A 320 18.27 -36.52 -8.64
C GLU A 320 17.40 -35.52 -9.44
N GLU A 321 17.73 -34.23 -9.36
CA GLU A 321 16.99 -33.17 -10.04
C GLU A 321 17.24 -33.14 -11.56
N LEU A 322 18.36 -33.74 -11.97
CA LEU A 322 18.86 -33.69 -13.34
C LEU A 322 18.51 -34.93 -14.17
N VAL A 323 18.24 -36.05 -13.53
CA VAL A 323 17.90 -37.30 -14.23
C VAL A 323 16.57 -37.10 -15.00
N GLY A 324 16.56 -37.50 -16.27
CA GLY A 324 15.44 -37.35 -17.19
C GLY A 324 15.34 -36.01 -17.90
N LYS A 325 16.17 -35.00 -17.51
CA LYS A 325 16.21 -33.68 -18.15
C LYS A 325 16.98 -33.71 -19.48
N THR A 326 16.57 -32.78 -20.36
CA THR A 326 17.23 -32.56 -21.64
C THR A 326 18.10 -31.29 -21.53
N LEU A 327 19.40 -31.44 -21.76
CA LEU A 327 20.40 -30.39 -21.60
C LEU A 327 21.06 -30.08 -22.95
N VAL A 328 21.79 -28.96 -23.01
CA VAL A 328 22.62 -28.58 -24.15
C VAL A 328 24.08 -28.93 -23.84
N ALA A 329 24.73 -29.64 -24.74
CA ALA A 329 26.14 -29.95 -24.63
C ALA A 329 26.90 -29.70 -25.96
N ILE A 330 28.15 -29.29 -25.85
CA ILE A 330 29.11 -29.37 -26.97
C ILE A 330 29.75 -30.76 -26.91
N VAL A 331 29.59 -31.53 -27.99
CA VAL A 331 29.89 -32.97 -27.99
C VAL A 331 31.18 -33.34 -28.73
N ASN A 332 31.78 -32.43 -29.49
CA ASN A 332 32.99 -32.68 -30.29
C ASN A 332 34.26 -32.07 -29.68
N LEU A 333 34.28 -31.86 -28.37
CA LEU A 333 35.50 -31.52 -27.66
C LEU A 333 36.38 -32.76 -27.45
N PRO A 334 37.72 -32.62 -27.51
CA PRO A 334 38.60 -33.73 -27.19
C PRO A 334 38.40 -34.20 -25.74
N PRO A 335 38.43 -35.51 -25.48
CA PRO A 335 38.26 -36.05 -24.15
C PRO A 335 39.27 -35.49 -23.13
N ARG A 336 38.78 -35.11 -21.94
CA ARG A 336 39.59 -34.57 -20.85
C ARG A 336 39.50 -35.47 -19.61
N LYS A 337 40.64 -35.82 -19.02
CA LYS A 337 40.66 -36.55 -17.74
C LYS A 337 40.45 -35.61 -16.57
N MET A 338 39.43 -35.92 -15.74
CA MET A 338 39.09 -35.20 -14.51
C MET A 338 38.89 -36.22 -13.37
N MET A 339 39.68 -36.13 -12.30
CA MET A 339 39.65 -37.08 -11.16
C MET A 339 39.73 -38.55 -11.58
N GLY A 340 40.56 -38.84 -12.61
CA GLY A 340 40.77 -40.21 -13.12
C GLY A 340 39.67 -40.73 -14.06
N GLN A 341 38.65 -39.94 -14.36
CA GLN A 341 37.55 -40.27 -15.29
C GLN A 341 37.63 -39.39 -16.54
N GLU A 342 37.15 -39.89 -17.66
CA GLU A 342 37.12 -39.13 -18.93
C GLU A 342 35.81 -38.34 -19.04
N SER A 343 35.91 -37.04 -19.39
CA SER A 343 34.82 -36.20 -19.80
C SER A 343 34.87 -35.98 -21.30
N CYS A 344 33.81 -36.39 -22.02
CA CYS A 344 33.75 -36.38 -23.49
C CYS A 344 32.78 -35.28 -23.98
N GLY A 345 33.05 -34.02 -23.61
CA GLY A 345 32.21 -32.87 -23.93
C GLY A 345 32.08 -31.92 -22.77
N MET A 346 31.21 -30.91 -22.93
CA MET A 346 30.91 -29.92 -21.90
C MET A 346 29.43 -29.54 -21.92
N LEU A 347 28.79 -29.53 -20.76
CA LEU A 347 27.45 -29.00 -20.59
C LEU A 347 27.50 -27.46 -20.65
N ILE A 348 26.49 -26.86 -21.28
CA ILE A 348 26.39 -25.41 -21.40
C ILE A 348 25.57 -24.88 -20.27
N SER A 349 26.05 -23.82 -19.65
CA SER A 349 25.39 -23.13 -18.55
C SER A 349 25.53 -21.62 -18.68
N ALA A 350 24.55 -20.88 -18.17
CA ALA A 350 24.65 -19.44 -17.96
C ALA A 350 25.19 -19.17 -16.55
N VAL A 351 26.16 -18.29 -16.45
CA VAL A 351 26.79 -17.89 -15.19
C VAL A 351 26.60 -16.40 -15.00
N HIS A 352 26.22 -15.99 -13.78
CA HIS A 352 26.10 -14.59 -13.37
C HIS A 352 26.40 -14.47 -11.88
N THR A 353 26.63 -13.24 -11.41
CA THR A 353 26.82 -12.96 -9.99
C THR A 353 25.57 -12.26 -9.45
N GLU A 354 25.05 -12.74 -8.35
CA GLU A 354 23.94 -12.14 -7.61
C GLU A 354 24.40 -11.85 -6.19
N LYS A 355 24.40 -10.57 -5.78
CA LYS A 355 24.87 -10.13 -4.43
C LYS A 355 26.29 -10.61 -4.08
N GLY A 356 27.18 -10.69 -5.07
CA GLY A 356 28.56 -11.16 -4.90
C GLY A 356 28.73 -12.68 -4.85
N GLU A 357 27.66 -13.47 -5.03
CA GLU A 357 27.71 -14.92 -5.13
C GLU A 357 27.52 -15.37 -6.58
N GLU A 358 28.38 -16.28 -7.04
CA GLU A 358 28.24 -16.90 -8.36
C GLU A 358 26.99 -17.81 -8.41
N LYS A 359 26.15 -17.60 -9.41
CA LYS A 359 24.98 -18.43 -9.73
C LYS A 359 25.19 -19.06 -11.10
N LEU A 360 24.86 -20.33 -11.18
CA LEU A 360 24.98 -21.10 -12.41
C LEU A 360 23.67 -21.79 -12.75
N ASN A 361 23.20 -21.62 -13.98
CA ASN A 361 22.01 -22.27 -14.49
C ASN A 361 22.37 -23.09 -15.74
N LEU A 362 22.11 -24.41 -15.69
CA LEU A 362 22.23 -25.27 -16.87
C LEU A 362 21.24 -24.85 -17.94
N LEU A 363 21.66 -24.84 -19.20
CA LEU A 363 20.73 -24.66 -20.31
C LEU A 363 19.92 -25.95 -20.47
N MET A 364 18.70 -25.92 -19.88
CA MET A 364 17.71 -26.97 -20.05
C MET A 364 16.78 -26.59 -21.20
N ILE A 365 16.44 -27.54 -22.04
CA ILE A 365 15.50 -27.37 -23.14
C ILE A 365 14.32 -28.32 -22.95
N ASP A 366 13.29 -28.21 -23.79
CA ASP A 366 12.09 -29.05 -23.71
C ASP A 366 12.47 -30.53 -23.77
N ASP A 367 11.97 -31.31 -22.80
CA ASP A 367 12.25 -32.73 -22.67
C ASP A 367 11.62 -33.56 -23.83
N GLN A 368 10.76 -32.98 -24.67
CA GLN A 368 10.24 -33.60 -25.89
C GLN A 368 11.25 -33.58 -27.06
N ILE A 369 12.29 -32.74 -26.98
CA ILE A 369 13.32 -32.68 -27.99
C ILE A 369 14.13 -34.01 -27.98
N PRO A 370 14.28 -34.69 -29.14
CA PRO A 370 14.99 -35.97 -29.18
C PRO A 370 16.47 -35.78 -28.86
N ALA A 371 17.05 -36.79 -28.18
CA ALA A 371 18.49 -36.85 -27.97
C ALA A 371 19.24 -36.83 -29.31
N GLY A 372 20.33 -36.10 -29.38
CA GLY A 372 21.11 -35.92 -30.60
C GLY A 372 20.65 -34.80 -31.53
N ALA A 373 19.53 -34.15 -31.24
CA ALA A 373 19.09 -33.00 -32.04
C ALA A 373 20.15 -31.91 -32.06
N LYS A 374 20.54 -31.46 -33.28
CA LYS A 374 21.54 -30.42 -33.46
C LYS A 374 20.97 -29.06 -33.13
N LEU A 375 21.75 -28.27 -32.38
CA LEU A 375 21.48 -26.85 -32.18
C LEU A 375 22.28 -26.04 -33.18
N CYS A 376 21.62 -25.04 -33.79
CA CYS A 376 22.24 -24.18 -34.84
C CYS A 376 21.70 -22.74 -34.66
#